data_0d6f2cdc0a417f007bedde70e54ad29f
#
_entry.id   0d6f2cdc0a417f007bedde70e54ad29f
#
_cell.length_a   1.000
_cell.length_b   1.000
_cell.length_c   1.000
_cell.angle_alpha   90.00
_cell.angle_beta   90.00
_cell.angle_gamma   90.00
#
_symmetry.space_group_name_H-M   'P 1'
#
loop_
_entity.id
_entity.type
_entity.pdbx_description
1 polymer ?
#
loop_
_entity_poly.entity_id
_entity_poly.type
_entity_poly.pdbx_seq_one_letter_code
_entity_poly.pdbx_strand_id
1 'polypeptide(L)'
;NLQEGDEVMVTGPAGKRFLLPEEPERHDYLLLATGTGIAPFRGMIKELLEAPTPSKSDIHLVMGVPYTTDLLYDDFFRELASSFPNFHYHTVVSREIQPDGEPGGYIHHYLDRQIHLHEDLLSRDRTLVYMCGLAGMQLGVFKMMAERGLGDAYLKVKPDYAEVAPAEWDSHSIRKYVRPTHRCMLEVY
;
A
#
# COMPACT_ATOMS: atom_id res chain seq x y z
N ASN A 1 29.43 -6.68 -11.39
CA ASN A 1 29.04 -6.92 -10.00
C ASN A 1 29.65 -5.81 -9.16
N LEU A 2 28.84 -5.08 -8.39
CA LEU A 2 29.30 -4.06 -7.45
C LEU A 2 29.86 -4.75 -6.21
N GLN A 3 30.94 -4.19 -5.66
CA GLN A 3 31.58 -4.63 -4.42
C GLN A 3 31.61 -3.47 -3.43
N GLU A 4 31.84 -3.78 -2.16
CA GLU A 4 32.02 -2.75 -1.13
C GLU A 4 33.24 -1.88 -1.46
N GLY A 5 33.05 -0.57 -1.49
CA GLY A 5 34.06 0.40 -1.88
C GLY A 5 34.00 0.88 -3.35
N ASP A 6 33.14 0.27 -4.18
CA ASP A 6 32.91 0.75 -5.54
C ASP A 6 32.13 2.07 -5.56
N GLU A 7 32.56 2.99 -6.41
CA GLU A 7 31.84 4.25 -6.62
C GLU A 7 30.82 4.10 -7.72
N VAL A 8 29.58 4.54 -7.47
CA VAL A 8 28.48 4.58 -8.44
C VAL A 8 27.93 6.00 -8.56
N MET A 9 27.66 6.41 -9.78
CA MET A 9 27.00 7.68 -10.02
C MET A 9 25.49 7.52 -9.79
N VAL A 10 24.92 8.32 -8.88
CA VAL A 10 23.49 8.36 -8.59
C VAL A 10 22.94 9.72 -8.99
N THR A 11 21.83 9.72 -9.73
CA THR A 11 21.10 10.95 -10.08
C THR A 11 19.77 10.95 -9.34
N GLY A 12 19.41 12.09 -8.77
CA GLY A 12 18.15 12.23 -8.01
C GLY A 12 18.09 13.54 -7.21
N PRO A 13 17.02 13.73 -6.44
CA PRO A 13 15.86 12.86 -6.32
C PRO A 13 15.00 12.84 -7.58
N ALA A 14 14.43 11.67 -7.90
CA ALA A 14 13.46 11.51 -8.97
C ALA A 14 12.07 11.24 -8.38
N GLY A 15 11.04 11.77 -9.02
CA GLY A 15 9.66 11.69 -8.50
C GLY A 15 9.29 12.90 -7.64
N LYS A 16 8.00 13.32 -7.73
CA LYS A 16 7.49 14.50 -7.04
C LYS A 16 6.17 14.26 -6.30
N ARG A 17 5.61 13.07 -6.39
CA ARG A 17 4.23 12.81 -5.92
C ARG A 17 4.12 11.68 -4.91
N PHE A 18 5.09 10.77 -4.85
CA PHE A 18 5.08 9.64 -3.93
C PHE A 18 5.98 9.96 -2.73
N LEU A 19 5.54 10.94 -1.95
CA LEU A 19 6.23 11.47 -0.77
C LEU A 19 5.27 11.49 0.41
N LEU A 20 5.81 11.48 1.63
CA LEU A 20 5.03 11.80 2.82
C LEU A 20 4.56 13.26 2.74
N PRO A 21 3.40 13.61 3.35
CA PRO A 21 2.93 14.98 3.43
C PRO A 21 3.86 15.83 4.32
N GLU A 22 3.71 17.17 4.28
CA GLU A 22 4.52 18.10 5.08
C GLU A 22 4.36 17.90 6.60
N GLU A 23 3.17 17.45 7.06
CA GLU A 23 2.87 17.16 8.48
C GLU A 23 2.47 15.67 8.60
N PRO A 24 3.43 14.73 8.46
CA PRO A 24 3.13 13.30 8.37
C PRO A 24 2.47 12.75 9.63
N GLU A 25 2.72 13.33 10.80
CA GLU A 25 2.12 12.93 12.08
C GLU A 25 0.61 13.20 12.17
N ARG A 26 0.05 14.02 11.27
CA ARG A 26 -1.39 14.28 11.20
C ARG A 26 -2.19 13.24 10.46
N HIS A 27 -1.53 12.27 9.86
CA HIS A 27 -2.16 11.27 9.01
C HIS A 27 -2.01 9.87 9.58
N ASP A 28 -2.93 8.99 9.20
CA ASP A 28 -2.81 7.55 9.33
C ASP A 28 -2.52 6.94 7.95
N TYR A 29 -1.93 5.75 7.90
CA TYR A 29 -1.38 5.23 6.65
C TYR A 29 -1.80 3.79 6.38
N LEU A 30 -2.31 3.54 5.16
CA LEU A 30 -2.39 2.21 4.58
C LEU A 30 -1.40 2.13 3.41
N LEU A 31 -0.34 1.35 3.58
CA LEU A 31 0.76 1.19 2.63
C LEU A 31 0.64 -0.19 1.97
N LEU A 32 0.44 -0.23 0.67
CA LEU A 32 0.23 -1.45 -0.10
C LEU A 32 1.38 -1.67 -1.09
N ALA A 33 2.14 -2.74 -0.91
CA ALA A 33 3.31 -3.05 -1.71
C ALA A 33 3.19 -4.41 -2.41
N THR A 34 3.68 -4.50 -3.66
CA THR A 34 3.95 -5.79 -4.29
C THR A 34 5.40 -5.87 -4.76
N GLY A 35 6.08 -6.96 -4.40
CA GLY A 35 7.47 -7.20 -4.79
C GLY A 35 8.40 -6.03 -4.42
N THR A 36 9.15 -5.50 -5.41
CA THR A 36 10.09 -4.39 -5.21
C THR A 36 9.41 -3.05 -4.87
N GLY A 37 8.09 -2.94 -5.01
CA GLY A 37 7.31 -1.79 -4.57
C GLY A 37 7.36 -1.51 -3.06
N ILE A 38 7.93 -2.43 -2.28
CA ILE A 38 8.21 -2.22 -0.85
C ILE A 38 9.30 -1.17 -0.60
N ALA A 39 10.21 -0.93 -1.55
CA ALA A 39 11.40 -0.12 -1.34
C ALA A 39 11.14 1.31 -0.82
N PRO A 40 10.22 2.13 -1.39
CA PRO A 40 9.94 3.45 -0.87
C PRO A 40 9.37 3.43 0.55
N PHE A 41 8.57 2.41 0.89
CA PHE A 41 7.95 2.32 2.21
C PHE A 41 8.96 2.08 3.33
N ARG A 42 10.09 1.43 3.05
CA ARG A 42 11.16 1.27 4.05
C ARG A 42 11.66 2.62 4.55
N GLY A 43 11.88 3.58 3.65
CA GLY A 43 12.28 4.94 4.00
C GLY A 43 11.20 5.71 4.73
N MET A 44 9.96 5.68 4.21
CA MET A 44 8.81 6.39 4.80
C MET A 44 8.51 5.89 6.23
N ILE A 45 8.49 4.58 6.45
CA ILE A 45 8.20 3.99 7.76
C ILE A 45 9.29 4.37 8.77
N LYS A 46 10.57 4.33 8.37
CA LYS A 46 11.66 4.81 9.24
C LYS A 46 11.48 6.27 9.63
N GLU A 47 11.15 7.13 8.67
CA GLU A 47 10.89 8.54 8.93
C GLU A 47 9.73 8.74 9.92
N LEU A 48 8.65 7.99 9.79
CA LEU A 48 7.49 8.08 10.68
C LEU A 48 7.76 7.56 12.09
N LEU A 49 8.54 6.48 12.24
CA LEU A 49 8.70 5.77 13.52
C LEU A 49 9.97 6.17 14.27
N GLU A 50 11.07 6.46 13.57
CA GLU A 50 12.39 6.73 14.16
C GLU A 50 12.73 8.22 14.22
N ALA A 51 11.79 9.13 13.89
CA ALA A 51 11.97 10.56 14.05
C ALA A 51 12.21 10.93 15.53
N PRO A 52 12.89 12.06 15.84
CA PRO A 52 13.09 12.52 17.22
C PRO A 52 11.79 12.65 18.02
N THR A 53 10.69 12.91 17.33
CA THR A 53 9.32 12.83 17.88
C THR A 53 8.55 11.84 17.02
N PRO A 54 8.53 10.54 17.40
CA PRO A 54 7.86 9.52 16.62
C PRO A 54 6.38 9.84 16.39
N SER A 55 5.91 9.59 15.19
CA SER A 55 4.50 9.77 14.85
C SER A 55 3.61 8.84 15.66
N LYS A 56 2.45 9.35 16.08
CA LYS A 56 1.36 8.55 16.64
C LYS A 56 0.38 8.06 15.57
N SER A 57 0.75 8.21 14.31
CA SER A 57 -0.01 7.70 13.18
C SER A 57 -0.23 6.19 13.29
N ASP A 58 -1.41 5.76 12.97
CA ASP A 58 -1.70 4.33 12.80
C ASP A 58 -1.21 3.92 11.40
N ILE A 59 -0.24 3.00 11.34
CA ILE A 59 0.48 2.67 10.11
C ILE A 59 0.31 1.18 9.81
N HIS A 60 -0.37 0.86 8.72
CA HIS A 60 -0.55 -0.49 8.24
C HIS A 60 0.23 -0.69 6.95
N LEU A 61 1.14 -1.66 6.94
CA LEU A 61 1.85 -2.12 5.75
C LEU A 61 1.36 -3.51 5.36
N VAL A 62 0.87 -3.64 4.13
CA VAL A 62 0.51 -4.94 3.54
C VAL A 62 1.43 -5.23 2.36
N MET A 63 2.24 -6.28 2.47
CA MET A 63 3.17 -6.71 1.43
C MET A 63 2.67 -7.98 0.74
N GLY A 64 2.44 -7.91 -0.57
CA GLY A 64 2.05 -9.04 -1.41
C GLY A 64 3.20 -9.55 -2.27
N VAL A 65 3.43 -10.87 -2.23
CA VAL A 65 4.46 -11.56 -3.02
C VAL A 65 3.97 -12.91 -3.55
N PRO A 66 4.61 -13.51 -4.56
CA PRO A 66 4.28 -14.87 -4.98
C PRO A 66 4.58 -15.92 -3.92
N TYR A 67 5.75 -15.90 -3.32
CA TYR A 67 6.26 -16.88 -2.38
C TYR A 67 6.83 -16.21 -1.13
N THR A 68 6.84 -16.90 0.00
CA THR A 68 7.42 -16.40 1.27
C THR A 68 8.89 -15.99 1.10
N THR A 69 9.64 -16.70 0.27
CA THR A 69 11.05 -16.38 -0.05
C THR A 69 11.25 -15.05 -0.79
N ASP A 70 10.18 -14.47 -1.33
CA ASP A 70 10.21 -13.18 -2.06
C ASP A 70 9.94 -11.97 -1.14
N LEU A 71 9.72 -12.21 0.16
CA LEU A 71 9.49 -11.15 1.15
C LEU A 71 10.77 -10.34 1.38
N LEU A 72 10.85 -9.16 0.79
CA LEU A 72 11.96 -8.24 0.97
C LEU A 72 11.84 -7.49 2.31
N TYR A 73 12.92 -7.39 3.06
CA TYR A 73 13.00 -6.71 4.37
C TYR A 73 12.04 -7.28 5.43
N ASP A 74 11.65 -8.55 5.35
CA ASP A 74 10.65 -9.15 6.25
C ASP A 74 11.07 -9.05 7.72
N ASP A 75 12.29 -9.48 8.06
CA ASP A 75 12.80 -9.39 9.43
C ASP A 75 12.81 -7.95 9.96
N PHE A 76 13.21 -6.99 9.12
CA PHE A 76 13.22 -5.57 9.47
C PHE A 76 11.82 -5.05 9.82
N PHE A 77 10.80 -5.36 9.01
CA PHE A 77 9.44 -4.90 9.30
C PHE A 77 8.81 -5.62 10.48
N ARG A 78 9.12 -6.90 10.70
CA ARG A 78 8.69 -7.64 11.89
C ARG A 78 9.29 -7.07 13.16
N GLU A 79 10.57 -6.70 13.15
CA GLU A 79 11.24 -6.05 14.28
C GLU A 79 10.58 -4.69 14.59
N LEU A 80 10.31 -3.87 13.57
CA LEU A 80 9.58 -2.61 13.77
C LEU A 80 8.19 -2.84 14.33
N ALA A 81 7.42 -3.80 13.82
CA ALA A 81 6.09 -4.10 14.32
C ALA A 81 6.08 -4.61 15.77
N SER A 82 7.16 -5.27 16.20
CA SER A 82 7.32 -5.68 17.60
C SER A 82 7.70 -4.51 18.53
N SER A 83 8.36 -3.48 17.98
CA SER A 83 8.91 -2.34 18.73
C SER A 83 7.94 -1.15 18.82
N PHE A 84 7.08 -0.99 17.81
CA PHE A 84 6.16 0.15 17.68
C PHE A 84 4.71 -0.33 17.64
N PRO A 85 3.90 -0.10 18.68
CA PRO A 85 2.53 -0.61 18.78
C PRO A 85 1.55 0.00 17.76
N ASN A 86 1.93 1.10 17.14
CA ASN A 86 1.16 1.79 16.09
C ASN A 86 1.61 1.42 14.67
N PHE A 87 2.50 0.43 14.52
CA PHE A 87 2.91 -0.11 13.23
C PHE A 87 2.47 -1.58 13.10
N HIS A 88 1.70 -1.86 12.05
CA HIS A 88 1.12 -3.16 11.75
C HIS A 88 1.65 -3.68 10.42
N TYR A 89 2.35 -4.80 10.45
CA TYR A 89 2.92 -5.42 9.25
C TYR A 89 2.21 -6.73 8.91
N HIS A 90 1.70 -6.81 7.69
CA HIS A 90 0.96 -7.95 7.17
C HIS A 90 1.58 -8.44 5.86
N THR A 91 1.68 -9.76 5.70
CA THR A 91 2.20 -10.39 4.48
C THR A 91 1.11 -11.19 3.79
N VAL A 92 1.10 -11.18 2.47
CA VAL A 92 0.16 -11.93 1.64
C VAL A 92 0.94 -12.67 0.57
N VAL A 93 0.88 -14.00 0.57
CA VAL A 93 1.50 -14.84 -0.46
C VAL A 93 0.44 -15.36 -1.42
N SER A 94 0.71 -15.30 -2.73
CA SER A 94 -0.29 -15.65 -3.73
C SER A 94 -0.18 -17.07 -4.29
N ARG A 95 0.96 -17.74 -4.10
CA ARG A 95 1.25 -19.08 -4.63
C ARG A 95 1.58 -20.13 -3.58
N GLU A 96 1.33 -19.81 -2.31
CA GLU A 96 1.52 -20.68 -1.16
C GLU A 96 0.29 -20.58 -0.25
N ILE A 97 0.14 -21.55 0.66
CA ILE A 97 -0.80 -21.43 1.77
C ILE A 97 -0.28 -20.35 2.70
N GLN A 98 -1.17 -19.46 3.16
CA GLN A 98 -0.83 -18.41 4.11
C GLN A 98 -0.33 -19.00 5.45
N PRO A 99 0.45 -18.27 6.25
CA PRO A 99 0.91 -18.74 7.55
C PRO A 99 -0.22 -19.13 8.52
N ASP A 100 -1.41 -18.55 8.36
CA ASP A 100 -2.62 -18.86 9.11
C ASP A 100 -3.42 -20.07 8.57
N GLY A 101 -2.91 -20.73 7.52
CA GLY A 101 -3.53 -21.89 6.85
C GLY A 101 -4.54 -21.53 5.76
N GLU A 102 -4.80 -20.24 5.51
CA GLU A 102 -5.68 -19.80 4.44
C GLU A 102 -5.05 -19.98 3.05
N PRO A 103 -5.86 -20.17 2.00
CA PRO A 103 -5.36 -20.23 0.63
C PRO A 103 -4.58 -18.97 0.23
N GLY A 104 -3.60 -19.13 -0.65
CA GLY A 104 -2.88 -18.03 -1.26
C GLY A 104 -3.84 -17.01 -1.89
N GLY A 105 -3.45 -15.73 -1.85
CA GLY A 105 -4.31 -14.65 -2.33
C GLY A 105 -3.54 -13.39 -2.70
N TYR A 106 -4.27 -12.39 -3.15
CA TYR A 106 -3.75 -11.06 -3.46
C TYR A 106 -4.11 -10.08 -2.35
N ILE A 107 -3.45 -8.92 -2.32
CA ILE A 107 -3.66 -7.87 -1.31
C ILE A 107 -5.14 -7.50 -1.16
N HIS A 108 -5.87 -7.32 -2.26
CA HIS A 108 -7.30 -6.97 -2.18
C HIS A 108 -8.16 -8.08 -1.57
N HIS A 109 -7.83 -9.37 -1.79
CA HIS A 109 -8.52 -10.47 -1.13
C HIS A 109 -8.23 -10.47 0.39
N TYR A 110 -7.00 -10.17 0.78
CA TYR A 110 -6.64 -10.03 2.19
C TYR A 110 -7.40 -8.87 2.84
N LEU A 111 -7.37 -7.67 2.24
CA LEU A 111 -8.09 -6.51 2.75
C LEU A 111 -9.60 -6.77 2.87
N ASP A 112 -10.19 -7.46 1.88
CA ASP A 112 -11.60 -7.81 1.88
C ASP A 112 -11.97 -8.79 3.00
N ARG A 113 -11.16 -9.84 3.20
CA ARG A 113 -11.35 -10.81 4.30
C ARG A 113 -11.12 -10.18 5.67
N GLN A 114 -10.15 -9.30 5.80
CA GLN A 114 -9.76 -8.62 7.04
C GLN A 114 -10.31 -7.20 7.11
N ILE A 115 -11.46 -6.94 6.45
CA ILE A 115 -12.02 -5.60 6.38
C ILE A 115 -12.27 -4.98 7.76
N HIS A 116 -12.65 -5.79 8.75
CA HIS A 116 -12.88 -5.36 10.13
C HIS A 116 -11.64 -4.74 10.80
N LEU A 117 -10.41 -5.05 10.31
CA LEU A 117 -9.16 -4.44 10.79
C LEU A 117 -8.86 -3.10 10.08
N HIS A 118 -9.41 -2.91 8.88
CA HIS A 118 -9.03 -1.79 8.01
C HIS A 118 -10.17 -0.80 7.75
N GLU A 119 -11.43 -1.18 8.00
CA GLU A 119 -12.59 -0.33 7.74
C GLU A 119 -12.55 0.95 8.58
N ASP A 120 -12.27 0.83 9.88
CA ASP A 120 -12.12 1.99 10.77
C ASP A 120 -10.99 2.90 10.28
N LEU A 121 -9.82 2.34 9.94
CA LEU A 121 -8.70 3.10 9.39
C LEU A 121 -9.11 3.82 8.08
N LEU A 122 -9.73 3.13 7.14
CA LEU A 122 -10.10 3.67 5.84
C LEU A 122 -11.24 4.70 5.91
N SER A 123 -12.09 4.65 6.94
CA SER A 123 -13.17 5.62 7.15
C SER A 123 -12.73 6.93 7.79
N ARG A 124 -11.52 6.98 8.38
CA ARG A 124 -10.98 8.21 8.98
C ARG A 124 -10.60 9.23 7.91
N ASP A 125 -10.97 10.48 8.07
CA ASP A 125 -10.64 11.56 7.12
C ASP A 125 -9.13 11.82 6.98
N ARG A 126 -8.35 11.45 7.98
CA ARG A 126 -6.90 11.63 8.01
C ARG A 126 -6.11 10.50 7.34
N THR A 127 -6.75 9.41 6.92
CA THR A 127 -6.04 8.26 6.34
C THR A 127 -5.62 8.52 4.90
N LEU A 128 -4.36 8.21 4.63
CA LEU A 128 -3.74 8.22 3.31
C LEU A 128 -3.43 6.78 2.88
N VAL A 129 -3.73 6.48 1.61
CA VAL A 129 -3.41 5.19 0.99
C VAL A 129 -2.28 5.37 -0.01
N TYR A 130 -1.24 4.57 0.11
CA TYR A 130 -0.11 4.51 -0.82
C TYR A 130 -0.03 3.13 -1.45
N MET A 131 0.08 3.07 -2.76
CA MET A 131 0.24 1.81 -3.50
C MET A 131 1.48 1.87 -4.37
N CYS A 132 2.41 0.93 -4.19
CA CYS A 132 3.59 0.79 -5.03
C CYS A 132 3.78 -0.66 -5.47
N GLY A 133 3.94 -0.88 -6.79
CA GLY A 133 4.15 -2.19 -7.37
C GLY A 133 3.30 -2.49 -8.60
N LEU A 134 2.79 -3.70 -8.74
CA LEU A 134 2.09 -4.17 -9.94
C LEU A 134 0.73 -3.48 -10.15
N ALA A 135 0.45 -3.07 -11.38
CA ALA A 135 -0.83 -2.45 -11.78
C ALA A 135 -2.06 -3.33 -11.48
N GLY A 136 -1.91 -4.66 -11.46
CA GLY A 136 -2.99 -5.58 -11.09
C GLY A 136 -3.45 -5.42 -9.63
N MET A 137 -2.55 -5.01 -8.72
CA MET A 137 -2.90 -4.68 -7.34
C MET A 137 -3.83 -3.47 -7.29
N GLN A 138 -3.51 -2.40 -8.03
CA GLN A 138 -4.36 -1.20 -8.12
C GLN A 138 -5.78 -1.56 -8.54
N LEU A 139 -5.95 -2.37 -9.59
CA LEU A 139 -7.25 -2.79 -10.08
C LEU A 139 -8.05 -3.50 -8.98
N GLY A 140 -7.45 -4.50 -8.34
CA GLY A 140 -8.12 -5.28 -7.29
C GLY A 140 -8.52 -4.43 -6.09
N VAL A 141 -7.61 -3.56 -5.62
CA VAL A 141 -7.88 -2.68 -4.46
C VAL A 141 -8.96 -1.64 -4.80
N PHE A 142 -8.94 -1.04 -5.98
CA PHE A 142 -9.96 -0.08 -6.39
C PHE A 142 -11.36 -0.71 -6.48
N LYS A 143 -11.46 -1.92 -7.05
CA LYS A 143 -12.71 -2.69 -7.05
C LYS A 143 -13.22 -2.91 -5.63
N MET A 144 -12.40 -3.49 -4.78
CA MET A 144 -12.74 -3.80 -3.40
C MET A 144 -13.21 -2.54 -2.64
N MET A 145 -12.49 -1.42 -2.74
CA MET A 145 -12.88 -0.16 -2.10
C MET A 145 -14.24 0.33 -2.60
N ALA A 146 -14.50 0.28 -3.91
CA ALA A 146 -15.77 0.72 -4.49
C ALA A 146 -16.91 -0.21 -4.10
N GLU A 147 -16.74 -1.52 -4.13
CA GLU A 147 -17.73 -2.53 -3.72
C GLU A 147 -18.11 -2.42 -2.24
N ARG A 148 -17.16 -2.00 -1.40
CA ARG A 148 -17.36 -1.79 0.05
C ARG A 148 -17.89 -0.39 0.41
N GLY A 149 -18.11 0.48 -0.57
CA GLY A 149 -18.55 1.86 -0.31
C GLY A 149 -17.47 2.76 0.31
N LEU A 150 -16.21 2.34 0.27
CA LEU A 150 -15.04 3.10 0.76
C LEU A 150 -14.39 3.93 -0.35
N GLY A 151 -14.88 3.80 -1.59
CA GLY A 151 -14.24 4.38 -2.77
C GLY A 151 -14.24 5.90 -2.79
N ASP A 152 -15.29 6.57 -2.36
CA ASP A 152 -15.49 8.01 -2.54
C ASP A 152 -14.38 8.88 -1.92
N ALA A 153 -13.79 8.43 -0.82
CA ALA A 153 -12.67 9.11 -0.18
C ALA A 153 -11.36 9.03 -0.98
N TYR A 154 -11.17 7.96 -1.74
CA TYR A 154 -9.89 7.61 -2.39
C TYR A 154 -9.94 7.64 -3.91
N LEU A 155 -11.12 7.55 -4.51
CA LEU A 155 -11.33 7.40 -5.95
C LEU A 155 -12.29 8.47 -6.48
N LYS A 156 -12.04 8.93 -7.70
CA LYS A 156 -12.95 9.76 -8.50
C LYS A 156 -13.32 9.00 -9.75
N VAL A 157 -14.55 8.55 -9.84
CA VAL A 157 -15.12 7.91 -11.03
C VAL A 157 -15.73 8.98 -11.91
N LYS A 158 -15.45 8.96 -13.23
CA LYS A 158 -16.06 9.91 -14.16
C LYS A 158 -17.55 9.66 -14.28
N PRO A 159 -18.39 10.71 -14.47
CA PRO A 159 -19.84 10.58 -14.53
C PRO A 159 -20.35 9.59 -15.58
N ASP A 160 -19.72 9.53 -16.75
CA ASP A 160 -20.05 8.61 -17.83
C ASP A 160 -19.69 7.14 -17.55
N TYR A 161 -19.07 6.87 -16.41
CA TYR A 161 -18.70 5.52 -15.94
C TYR A 161 -19.24 5.19 -14.54
N ALA A 162 -19.98 6.10 -13.91
CA ALA A 162 -20.48 5.95 -12.54
C ALA A 162 -21.51 4.83 -12.38
N GLU A 163 -22.27 4.53 -13.44
CA GLU A 163 -23.29 3.47 -13.45
C GLU A 163 -22.70 2.07 -13.72
N VAL A 164 -21.42 1.97 -14.08
CA VAL A 164 -20.76 0.67 -14.33
C VAL A 164 -20.37 0.04 -13.00
N ALA A 165 -20.88 -1.17 -12.75
CA ALA A 165 -20.57 -1.89 -11.51
C ALA A 165 -19.06 -2.09 -11.33
N PRO A 166 -18.50 -1.89 -10.13
CA PRO A 166 -17.06 -2.06 -9.89
C PRO A 166 -16.53 -3.45 -10.30
N ALA A 167 -17.33 -4.49 -10.17
CA ALA A 167 -17.01 -5.83 -10.62
C ALA A 167 -16.64 -5.93 -12.12
N GLU A 168 -17.20 -5.04 -12.94
CA GLU A 168 -16.98 -4.99 -14.40
C GLU A 168 -15.74 -4.17 -14.79
N TRP A 169 -15.12 -3.46 -13.85
CA TRP A 169 -13.93 -2.66 -14.12
C TRP A 169 -12.75 -3.52 -14.56
N ASP A 170 -12.01 -3.06 -15.53
CA ASP A 170 -10.76 -3.66 -15.99
C ASP A 170 -9.60 -2.65 -15.97
N SER A 171 -8.40 -3.10 -16.29
CA SER A 171 -7.21 -2.23 -16.28
C SER A 171 -7.28 -1.08 -17.28
N HIS A 172 -8.02 -1.24 -18.40
CA HIS A 172 -8.20 -0.18 -19.40
C HIS A 172 -9.18 0.87 -18.89
N SER A 173 -10.33 0.44 -18.40
CA SER A 173 -11.38 1.31 -17.89
C SER A 173 -10.92 2.11 -16.66
N ILE A 174 -10.20 1.47 -15.71
CA ILE A 174 -9.64 2.18 -14.56
C ILE A 174 -8.69 3.30 -15.00
N ARG A 175 -7.78 3.05 -15.93
CA ARG A 175 -6.86 4.09 -16.44
C ARG A 175 -7.58 5.26 -17.09
N LYS A 176 -8.72 5.02 -17.71
CA LYS A 176 -9.48 6.03 -18.46
C LYS A 176 -10.49 6.79 -17.59
N TYR A 177 -11.16 6.09 -16.67
CA TYR A 177 -12.36 6.60 -16.00
C TYR A 177 -12.23 6.77 -14.49
N VAL A 178 -11.25 6.12 -13.85
CA VAL A 178 -11.05 6.19 -12.40
C VAL A 178 -9.73 6.92 -12.11
N ARG A 179 -9.77 7.90 -11.23
CA ARG A 179 -8.59 8.65 -10.78
C ARG A 179 -8.47 8.56 -9.27
N PRO A 180 -7.25 8.46 -8.73
CA PRO A 180 -7.04 8.61 -7.30
C PRO A 180 -7.38 10.04 -6.86
N THR A 181 -7.89 10.18 -5.65
CA THR A 181 -7.97 11.47 -4.96
C THR A 181 -6.61 11.88 -4.40
N HIS A 182 -6.54 13.03 -3.72
CA HIS A 182 -5.35 13.46 -2.98
C HIS A 182 -5.02 12.55 -1.78
N ARG A 183 -5.95 11.68 -1.38
CA ARG A 183 -5.76 10.70 -0.30
C ARG A 183 -5.23 9.34 -0.79
N CYS A 184 -5.02 9.18 -2.08
CA CYS A 184 -4.54 7.92 -2.66
C CYS A 184 -3.37 8.19 -3.62
N MET A 185 -2.17 7.79 -3.23
CA MET A 185 -0.93 7.95 -3.99
C MET A 185 -0.53 6.64 -4.66
N LEU A 186 -0.15 6.72 -5.94
CA LEU A 186 0.16 5.56 -6.78
C LEU A 186 1.53 5.68 -7.44
N GLU A 187 2.30 4.60 -7.35
CA GLU A 187 3.52 4.35 -8.13
C GLU A 187 3.45 2.90 -8.62
N VAL A 188 2.62 2.66 -9.65
CA VAL A 188 2.36 1.31 -10.19
C VAL A 188 2.90 1.15 -11.60
N TYR A 189 3.46 -0.02 -11.92
CA TYR A 189 4.09 -0.39 -13.18
C TYR A 189 3.58 -1.71 -13.75
#